data_e676d858a568b23182d2143aa5405b9d
#
_entry.id   e676d858a568b23182d2143aa5405b9d
#
_cell.length_a   1.000
_cell.length_b   1.000
_cell.length_c   1.000
_cell.angle_alpha   90.00
_cell.angle_beta   90.00
_cell.angle_gamma   90.00
#
_symmetry.space_group_name_H-M   'P 1'
#
loop_
_entity.id
_entity.type
_entity.pdbx_description
1 polymer ?
#
loop_
_entity_poly.entity_id
_entity_poly.type
_entity_poly.pdbx_seq_one_letter_code
_entity_poly.pdbx_strand_id
1 'polypeptide(L)'
;LGNLDAKRDWGHARDYVRGMWQMMQQDKPDDYILATGETHSIREFVELAFSHVGEDIIWGGSGLNEKGYTSKGQCVVTDKGRDCSQMGTEVFF
;
A
#
# COMPACT_ATOMS: atom_id res chain seq x y z
N LEU A 1 6.30 -2.71 -6.77
CA LEU A 1 6.25 -2.33 -5.37
C LEU A 1 7.55 -2.67 -4.66
N GLY A 2 7.80 -2.03 -3.53
CA GLY A 2 8.88 -2.42 -2.67
C GLY A 2 8.51 -3.64 -1.83
N ASN A 3 9.04 -3.74 -0.63
CA ASN A 3 8.79 -4.86 0.27
C ASN A 3 7.28 -4.94 0.62
N LEU A 4 6.63 -6.03 0.23
CA LEU A 4 5.20 -6.24 0.49
C LEU A 4 4.87 -6.38 1.97
N ASP A 5 5.82 -6.81 2.78
CA ASP A 5 5.63 -6.98 4.21
C ASP A 5 5.96 -5.72 5.02
N ALA A 6 6.43 -4.67 4.37
CA ALA A 6 6.65 -3.40 5.03
C ALA A 6 5.34 -2.84 5.57
N LYS A 7 5.38 -2.33 6.78
CA LYS A 7 4.20 -1.78 7.44
C LYS A 7 4.28 -0.27 7.49
N ARG A 8 3.14 0.36 7.32
CA ARG A 8 3.01 1.82 7.37
C ARG A 8 1.76 2.19 8.14
N ASP A 9 1.83 3.32 8.81
CA ASP A 9 0.66 3.94 9.42
C ASP A 9 0.04 4.87 8.37
N TRP A 10 -1.11 4.47 7.83
CA TRP A 10 -1.82 5.25 6.83
C TRP A 10 -3.08 5.83 7.42
N GLY A 11 -3.36 7.07 7.07
CA GLY A 11 -4.59 7.74 7.40
C GLY A 11 -5.13 8.50 6.20
N HIS A 12 -6.34 9.02 6.34
CA HIS A 12 -6.94 9.83 5.30
C HIS A 12 -6.24 11.19 5.23
N ALA A 13 -5.94 11.65 4.02
CA ALA A 13 -5.23 12.91 3.82
C ALA A 13 -5.94 14.09 4.49
N ARG A 14 -7.28 14.08 4.52
CA ARG A 14 -8.07 15.12 5.18
C ARG A 14 -7.74 15.22 6.66
N ASP A 15 -7.55 14.10 7.34
CA ASP A 15 -7.26 14.08 8.77
C ASP A 15 -5.87 14.64 9.05
N TYR A 16 -4.89 14.31 8.21
CA TYR A 16 -3.54 14.86 8.33
C TYR A 16 -3.51 16.35 8.07
N VAL A 17 -4.23 16.82 7.06
CA VAL A 17 -4.31 18.26 6.75
C VAL A 17 -4.97 19.01 7.91
N ARG A 18 -6.02 18.45 8.48
CA ARG A 18 -6.69 19.03 9.67
C ARG A 18 -5.72 19.13 10.85
N GLY A 19 -4.96 18.05 11.09
CA GLY A 19 -3.95 18.04 12.15
C GLY A 19 -2.89 19.12 11.94
N MET A 20 -2.40 19.26 10.72
CA MET A 20 -1.43 20.31 10.37
C MET A 20 -1.99 21.70 10.66
N TRP A 21 -3.24 21.93 10.27
CA TRP A 21 -3.90 23.21 10.54
C TRP A 21 -4.00 23.49 12.03
N GLN A 22 -4.40 22.47 12.81
CA GLN A 22 -4.50 22.60 14.27
C GLN A 22 -3.16 22.90 14.92
N MET A 23 -2.08 22.32 14.42
CA MET A 23 -0.73 22.62 14.91
C MET A 23 -0.38 24.10 14.74
N MET A 24 -0.81 24.71 13.63
CA MET A 24 -0.56 26.12 13.34
C MET A 24 -1.39 27.05 14.22
N GLN A 25 -2.44 26.55 14.88
CA GLN A 25 -3.28 27.34 15.77
C GLN A 25 -2.77 27.37 17.22
N GLN A 26 -1.70 26.65 17.50
CA GLN A 26 -1.13 26.62 18.87
C GLN A 26 -0.34 27.89 19.16
N ASP A 27 -0.38 28.32 20.41
CA ASP A 27 0.31 29.54 20.85
C ASP A 27 1.84 29.38 20.83
N LYS A 28 2.32 28.17 21.04
CA LYS A 28 3.76 27.90 21.11
C LYS A 28 4.14 26.86 20.07
N PRO A 29 5.25 27.06 19.35
CA PRO A 29 5.79 26.00 18.50
C PRO A 29 6.18 24.76 19.31
N ASP A 30 5.88 23.59 18.75
CA ASP A 30 6.23 22.32 19.38
C ASP A 30 6.32 21.25 18.28
N ASP A 31 6.86 20.10 18.64
CA ASP A 31 6.92 18.95 17.75
C ASP A 31 5.67 18.09 17.96
N TYR A 32 5.05 17.68 16.85
CA TYR A 32 3.83 16.87 16.89
C TYR A 32 4.02 15.63 16.02
N ILE A 33 3.37 14.54 16.44
CA ILE A 33 3.32 13.30 15.67
C ILE A 33 1.86 13.09 15.25
N LEU A 34 1.66 12.92 13.93
CA LEU A 34 0.34 12.58 13.37
C LEU A 34 0.36 11.12 12.95
N ALA A 35 -0.42 10.32 13.64
CA ALA A 35 -0.51 8.89 13.37
C ALA A 35 -1.91 8.38 13.72
N THR A 36 -2.31 7.28 13.07
CA THR A 36 -3.59 6.63 13.39
C THR A 36 -3.45 5.65 14.56
N GLY A 37 -2.23 5.20 14.85
CA GLY A 37 -1.97 4.16 15.82
C GLY A 37 -2.13 2.74 15.28
N GLU A 38 -2.48 2.60 14.01
CA GLU A 38 -2.63 1.31 13.34
C GLU A 38 -1.66 1.24 12.16
N THR A 39 -0.98 0.11 12.01
CA THR A 39 -0.11 -0.12 10.87
C THR A 39 -0.70 -1.20 9.98
N HIS A 40 -0.48 -1.04 8.67
CA HIS A 40 -0.91 -1.98 7.67
C HIS A 40 0.24 -2.30 6.73
N SER A 41 0.31 -3.54 6.25
CA SER A 41 1.33 -3.93 5.29
C SER A 41 0.97 -3.44 3.89
N ILE A 42 1.98 -3.33 3.04
CA ILE A 42 1.78 -3.03 1.62
C ILE A 42 0.89 -4.10 0.98
N ARG A 43 1.05 -5.36 1.38
CA ARG A 43 0.23 -6.48 0.92
C ARG A 43 -1.25 -6.23 1.19
N GLU A 44 -1.61 -5.82 2.41
CA GLU A 44 -2.98 -5.49 2.77
C GLU A 44 -3.55 -4.37 1.91
N PHE A 45 -2.74 -3.34 1.66
CA PHE A 45 -3.14 -2.24 0.79
C PHE A 45 -3.49 -2.73 -0.62
N VAL A 46 -2.64 -3.57 -1.19
CA VAL A 46 -2.87 -4.13 -2.53
C VAL A 46 -4.15 -4.96 -2.55
N GLU A 47 -4.34 -5.82 -1.57
CA GLU A 47 -5.54 -6.66 -1.49
C GLU A 47 -6.82 -5.82 -1.42
N LEU A 48 -6.82 -4.77 -0.59
CA LEU A 48 -7.96 -3.87 -0.47
C LEU A 48 -8.21 -3.10 -1.76
N ALA A 49 -7.16 -2.60 -2.40
CA ALA A 49 -7.29 -1.83 -3.63
C ALA A 49 -7.92 -2.66 -4.74
N PHE A 50 -7.48 -3.90 -4.92
CA PHE A 50 -8.05 -4.77 -5.94
C PHE A 50 -9.45 -5.27 -5.57
N SER A 51 -9.75 -5.46 -4.29
CA SER A 51 -11.10 -5.86 -3.86
C SER A 51 -12.15 -4.80 -4.23
N HIS A 52 -11.78 -3.52 -4.25
CA HIS A 52 -12.70 -2.45 -4.65
C HIS A 52 -13.16 -2.55 -6.11
N VAL A 53 -12.40 -3.21 -6.96
CA VAL A 53 -12.77 -3.43 -8.36
C VAL A 53 -13.25 -4.87 -8.61
N GLY A 54 -13.51 -5.62 -7.53
CA GLY A 54 -14.05 -6.97 -7.60
C GLY A 54 -13.03 -8.05 -7.93
N GLU A 55 -11.75 -7.75 -7.75
CA GLU A 55 -10.67 -8.72 -8.00
C GLU A 55 -10.03 -9.18 -6.70
N ASP A 56 -9.84 -10.48 -6.56
CA ASP A 56 -9.09 -11.07 -5.46
C ASP A 56 -7.66 -11.35 -5.90
N ILE A 57 -6.70 -11.06 -5.03
CA ILE A 57 -5.30 -11.31 -5.33
C ILE A 57 -4.86 -12.62 -4.69
N ILE A 58 -4.25 -13.48 -5.50
CA ILE A 58 -3.64 -14.73 -5.05
C ILE A 58 -2.13 -14.54 -5.11
N TRP A 59 -1.47 -14.71 -3.99
CA TRP A 59 -0.03 -14.54 -3.88
C TRP A 59 0.69 -15.85 -4.19
N GLY A 60 1.76 -15.75 -4.99
CA GLY A 60 2.60 -16.90 -5.32
C GLY A 60 4.07 -16.52 -5.28
N GLY A 61 4.92 -17.51 -4.95
CA GLY A 61 6.35 -17.29 -4.79
C GLY A 61 6.70 -16.74 -3.42
N SER A 62 7.96 -16.40 -3.21
CA SER A 62 8.44 -15.86 -1.94
C SER A 62 9.57 -14.86 -2.16
N GLY A 63 9.75 -13.95 -1.19
CA GLY A 63 10.80 -12.94 -1.24
C GLY A 63 10.70 -12.08 -2.50
N LEU A 64 11.80 -11.90 -3.21
CA LEU A 64 11.86 -11.09 -4.42
C LEU A 64 11.10 -11.70 -5.59
N ASN A 65 10.75 -12.97 -5.51
CA ASN A 65 10.02 -13.68 -6.56
C ASN A 65 8.52 -13.71 -6.32
N GLU A 66 8.06 -13.12 -5.23
CA GLU A 66 6.64 -13.10 -4.92
C GLU A 66 5.88 -12.23 -5.91
N LYS A 67 4.75 -12.74 -6.39
CA LYS A 67 3.87 -12.04 -7.34
C LYS A 67 2.43 -12.19 -6.90
N GLY A 68 1.63 -11.16 -7.18
CA GLY A 68 0.20 -11.22 -6.98
C GLY A 68 -0.50 -11.50 -8.30
N TYR A 69 -1.43 -12.43 -8.28
CA TYR A 69 -2.18 -12.86 -9.46
C TYR A 69 -3.67 -12.61 -9.25
N THR A 70 -4.36 -12.26 -10.33
CA THR A 70 -5.82 -12.21 -10.30
C THR A 70 -6.39 -13.63 -10.27
N SER A 71 -7.70 -13.75 -10.05
CA SER A 71 -8.40 -15.03 -10.12
C SER A 71 -8.29 -15.70 -11.49
N LYS A 72 -7.98 -14.92 -12.53
CA LYS A 72 -7.77 -15.42 -13.90
C LYS A 72 -6.31 -15.79 -14.18
N GLY A 73 -5.44 -15.69 -13.19
CA GLY A 73 -4.03 -16.05 -13.33
C GLY A 73 -3.14 -14.97 -13.93
N GLN A 74 -3.64 -13.74 -14.08
CA GLN A 74 -2.82 -12.62 -14.57
C GLN A 74 -1.99 -12.03 -13.45
N CYS A 75 -0.69 -11.87 -13.68
CA CYS A 75 0.21 -11.20 -12.77
C CYS A 75 -0.04 -9.69 -12.81
N VAL A 76 -0.36 -9.09 -11.69
CA VAL A 76 -0.69 -7.66 -11.61
C VAL A 76 0.19 -6.90 -10.61
N VAL A 77 0.87 -7.60 -9.73
CA VAL A 77 1.73 -6.99 -8.70
C VAL A 77 3.02 -7.77 -8.58
N THR A 78 4.14 -7.07 -8.51
CA THR A 78 5.44 -7.69 -8.25
C THR A 78 6.13 -7.00 -7.08
N ASP A 79 7.00 -7.72 -6.40
CA ASP A 79 7.83 -7.15 -5.36
C ASP A 79 9.03 -6.43 -6.00
N LYS A 80 9.45 -5.33 -5.39
CA LYS A 80 10.65 -4.55 -5.75
C LYS A 80 10.78 -4.22 -7.24
N GLY A 81 9.65 -3.90 -7.86
CA GLY A 81 9.65 -3.46 -9.25
C GLY A 81 9.98 -4.55 -10.26
N ARG A 82 9.93 -5.80 -9.87
CA ARG A 82 10.06 -6.89 -10.84
C ARG A 82 8.86 -6.90 -11.75
N ASP A 83 9.11 -7.24 -12.98
CA ASP A 83 8.12 -7.11 -14.01
C ASP A 83 7.30 -8.41 -14.17
N CYS A 84 6.06 -8.27 -14.62
CA CYS A 84 5.15 -9.38 -14.89
C CYS A 84 5.14 -9.77 -16.37
N SER A 85 6.13 -9.33 -17.15
CA SER A 85 6.12 -9.43 -18.62
C SER A 85 5.87 -10.84 -19.15
N GLN A 86 6.29 -11.83 -18.40
CA GLN A 86 6.12 -13.23 -18.79
C GLN A 86 4.73 -13.78 -18.51
N MET A 87 3.88 -12.99 -17.84
CA MET A 87 2.57 -13.44 -17.35
C MET A 87 1.39 -12.77 -18.06
N GLY A 88 1.64 -11.99 -19.11
CA GLY A 88 0.62 -11.29 -19.87
C GLY A 88 0.50 -9.82 -19.49
N THR A 89 -0.71 -9.34 -19.23
CA THR A 89 -0.93 -7.93 -18.89
C THR A 89 -0.18 -7.54 -17.62
N GLU A 90 0.56 -6.43 -17.68
CA GLU A 90 1.43 -5.98 -16.60
C GLU A 90 0.90 -4.71 -15.96
N VAL A 91 1.05 -4.64 -14.63
CA VAL A 91 0.80 -3.43 -13.86
C VAL A 91 1.99 -3.20 -12.96
N PHE A 92 2.56 -1.99 -13.03
CA PHE A 92 3.68 -1.59 -12.18
C PHE A 92 3.23 -0.57 -11.14
N PHE A 93 3.70 -0.75 -9.93
CA PHE A 93 3.41 0.15 -8.82
C PHE A 93 4.71 0.69 -8.21
#